data_1fdcaebb009bf1cbe2ac1db96167cd8b
#
_entry.id   1fdcaebb009bf1cbe2ac1db96167cd8b
#
_cell.length_a   1.000
_cell.length_b   1.000
_cell.length_c   1.000
_cell.angle_alpha   90.00
_cell.angle_beta   90.00
_cell.angle_gamma   90.00
#
_symmetry.space_group_name_H-M   'P 1'
#
loop_
_entity.id
_entity.type
_entity.pdbx_description
1 polymer ?
#
loop_
_entity_poly.entity_id
_entity_poly.type
_entity_poly.pdbx_seq_one_letter_code
_entity_poly.pdbx_strand_id
1 'polypeptide(L)'
;WGPTLNGHYDEAYFLSFVKDKRKIAYAASLGRTDFTAKILSEYKKLLSSYSGIAVRENTAVGLLRQMDIECAGQVLDPTLLLTGDEWSRMIKKDMGGKYVLVYQLHNNPALSKYAVRFAEHVGLPLYRVSPTFHQIRRGGKFIYLPDLPDFLSYIKNSTYFITDSFHGTAFALNFNRQFIEIYGLQDELTPD
;
A
#
# COMPACT_ATOMS: atom_id res chain seq x y z
N TRP A 1 8.14 -5.86 5.63
CA TRP A 1 8.66 -7.06 6.33
C TRP A 1 7.60 -8.15 6.51
N GLY A 2 6.38 -7.96 5.99
CA GLY A 2 5.32 -8.96 6.12
C GLY A 2 5.64 -10.24 5.34
N PRO A 3 5.54 -11.43 5.96
CA PRO A 3 5.64 -12.69 5.23
C PRO A 3 4.39 -12.92 4.41
N THR A 4 4.51 -13.76 3.37
CA THR A 4 3.34 -14.30 2.66
C THR A 4 2.49 -15.16 3.59
N LEU A 5 1.28 -15.54 3.14
CA LEU A 5 0.39 -16.43 3.89
C LEU A 5 1.07 -17.77 4.26
N ASN A 6 1.96 -18.27 3.41
CA ASN A 6 2.73 -19.49 3.65
C ASN A 6 4.01 -19.28 4.49
N GLY A 7 4.19 -18.08 5.06
CA GLY A 7 5.34 -17.76 5.89
C GLY A 7 6.64 -17.48 5.11
N HIS A 8 6.59 -17.40 3.78
CA HIS A 8 7.75 -17.00 2.99
C HIS A 8 8.02 -15.51 3.09
N TYR A 9 9.27 -15.12 3.24
CA TYR A 9 9.73 -13.74 3.20
C TYR A 9 11.06 -13.66 2.44
N ASP A 10 11.34 -12.50 1.89
CA ASP A 10 12.60 -12.25 1.19
C ASP A 10 13.55 -11.47 2.13
N GLU A 11 14.70 -12.03 2.41
CA GLU A 11 15.73 -11.43 3.27
C GLU A 11 16.28 -10.12 2.69
N ALA A 12 16.10 -9.86 1.40
CA ALA A 12 16.48 -8.60 0.78
C ALA A 12 15.76 -7.41 1.41
N TYR A 13 14.49 -7.57 1.81
CA TYR A 13 13.74 -6.53 2.54
C TYR A 13 14.29 -6.22 3.94
N PHE A 14 15.11 -7.12 4.49
CA PHE A 14 15.82 -6.93 5.76
C PHE A 14 17.24 -6.44 5.56
N LEU A 15 17.62 -6.06 4.34
CA LEU A 15 18.97 -5.60 3.99
C LEU A 15 20.05 -6.62 4.41
N SER A 16 19.76 -7.92 4.27
CA SER A 16 20.68 -9.00 4.67
C SER A 16 22.00 -8.97 3.89
N PHE A 17 21.98 -8.44 2.68
CA PHE A 17 23.13 -8.24 1.80
C PHE A 17 24.03 -7.05 2.21
N VAL A 18 23.54 -6.17 3.11
CA VAL A 18 24.31 -4.99 3.55
C VAL A 18 25.24 -5.41 4.68
N LYS A 19 26.55 -5.25 4.48
CA LYS A 19 27.61 -5.47 5.45
C LYS A 19 28.32 -4.15 5.76
N ASP A 20 28.85 -4.03 6.96
CA ASP A 20 29.68 -2.91 7.40
C ASP A 20 29.03 -1.51 7.22
N LYS A 21 27.71 -1.45 7.23
CA LYS A 21 26.94 -0.21 7.17
C LYS A 21 25.84 -0.19 8.23
N ARG A 22 25.56 1.00 8.72
CA ARG A 22 24.45 1.24 9.65
C ARG A 22 23.13 1.00 8.93
N LYS A 23 22.25 0.18 9.52
CA LYS A 23 20.90 -0.08 9.03
C LYS A 23 19.90 0.64 9.91
N ILE A 24 18.98 1.36 9.26
CA ILE A 24 17.86 2.05 9.93
C ILE A 24 16.60 1.73 9.15
N ALA A 25 15.51 1.47 9.88
CA ALA A 25 14.18 1.31 9.30
C ALA A 25 13.26 2.42 9.81
N TYR A 26 12.63 3.13 8.89
CA TYR A 26 11.60 4.12 9.16
C TYR A 26 10.27 3.66 8.60
N ALA A 27 9.22 3.69 9.44
CA ALA A 27 7.85 3.32 9.08
C ALA A 27 7.72 1.93 8.44
N ALA A 28 8.58 0.98 8.85
CA ALA A 28 8.45 -0.39 8.38
C ALA A 28 7.12 -1.00 8.85
N SER A 29 6.57 -1.91 8.05
CA SER A 29 5.35 -2.64 8.38
C SER A 29 5.61 -4.13 8.42
N LEU A 30 5.03 -4.82 9.40
CA LEU A 30 5.02 -6.27 9.46
C LEU A 30 3.80 -6.87 8.75
N GLY A 31 2.77 -6.04 8.47
CA GLY A 31 1.61 -6.38 7.66
C GLY A 31 0.66 -7.43 8.27
N ARG A 32 1.10 -8.11 9.34
CA ARG A 32 0.37 -9.18 10.03
C ARG A 32 0.65 -9.15 11.52
N THR A 33 -0.16 -9.88 12.29
CA THR A 33 0.00 -10.04 13.74
C THR A 33 0.22 -11.48 14.15
N ASP A 34 -0.09 -12.43 13.29
CA ASP A 34 -0.03 -13.87 13.50
C ASP A 34 1.31 -14.44 12.98
N PHE A 35 2.30 -14.47 13.82
CA PHE A 35 3.61 -15.01 13.50
C PHE A 35 3.88 -16.32 14.26
N THR A 36 4.40 -17.33 13.56
CA THR A 36 4.89 -18.53 14.22
C THR A 36 6.17 -18.24 15.01
N ALA A 37 6.42 -18.98 16.08
CA ALA A 37 7.65 -18.85 16.86
C ALA A 37 8.93 -18.98 16.01
N LYS A 38 8.88 -19.81 14.96
CA LYS A 38 9.96 -19.96 13.99
C LYS A 38 10.24 -18.64 13.26
N ILE A 39 9.22 -18.02 12.68
CA ILE A 39 9.35 -16.74 11.95
C ILE A 39 9.85 -15.65 12.89
N LEU A 40 9.32 -15.55 14.10
CA LEU A 40 9.80 -14.56 15.08
C LEU A 40 11.27 -14.73 15.40
N SER A 41 11.74 -15.97 15.56
CA SER A 41 13.17 -16.26 15.81
C SER A 41 14.07 -15.86 14.63
N GLU A 42 13.62 -16.09 13.39
CA GLU A 42 14.33 -15.70 12.18
C GLU A 42 14.36 -14.18 12.02
N TYR A 43 13.22 -13.50 12.22
CA TYR A 43 13.13 -12.05 12.20
C TYR A 43 13.99 -11.37 13.26
N LYS A 44 14.03 -11.94 14.48
CA LYS A 44 14.93 -11.45 15.53
C LYS A 44 16.38 -11.41 15.04
N LYS A 45 16.87 -12.47 14.39
CA LYS A 45 18.24 -12.51 13.85
C LYS A 45 18.48 -11.43 12.80
N LEU A 46 17.54 -11.24 11.87
CA LEU A 46 17.66 -10.26 10.79
C LEU A 46 17.61 -8.83 11.32
N LEU A 47 16.71 -8.56 12.27
CA LEU A 47 16.46 -7.21 12.80
C LEU A 47 17.47 -6.80 13.86
N SER A 48 18.15 -7.74 14.55
CA SER A 48 19.18 -7.41 15.56
C SER A 48 20.38 -6.64 14.99
N SER A 49 20.55 -6.61 13.66
CA SER A 49 21.59 -5.85 12.99
C SER A 49 21.24 -4.38 12.74
N TYR A 50 20.02 -3.97 13.06
CA TYR A 50 19.57 -2.60 12.86
C TYR A 50 20.00 -1.70 14.01
N SER A 51 20.42 -0.49 13.68
CA SER A 51 20.78 0.56 14.66
C SER A 51 19.59 1.41 15.10
N GLY A 52 18.46 1.28 14.44
CA GLY A 52 17.23 1.98 14.79
C GLY A 52 16.07 1.46 13.95
N ILE A 53 14.94 1.24 14.59
CA ILE A 53 13.71 0.77 13.96
C ILE A 53 12.56 1.62 14.46
N ALA A 54 11.81 2.20 13.53
CA ALA A 54 10.49 2.76 13.77
C ALA A 54 9.49 2.12 12.81
N VAL A 55 8.30 1.83 13.28
CA VAL A 55 7.25 1.12 12.54
C VAL A 55 6.00 1.96 12.40
N ARG A 56 5.15 1.66 11.41
CA ARG A 56 3.94 2.46 11.17
C ARG A 56 2.70 1.95 11.87
N GLU A 57 2.70 0.74 12.43
CA GLU A 57 1.58 0.19 13.18
C GLU A 57 1.99 -0.21 14.60
N ASN A 58 1.07 0.04 15.56
CA ASN A 58 1.30 -0.26 16.97
C ASN A 58 1.44 -1.77 17.25
N THR A 59 0.79 -2.60 16.45
CA THR A 59 0.93 -4.08 16.53
C THR A 59 2.37 -4.51 16.27
N ALA A 60 3.07 -3.87 15.32
CA ALA A 60 4.48 -4.15 15.05
C ALA A 60 5.39 -3.74 16.22
N VAL A 61 5.07 -2.66 16.95
CA VAL A 61 5.80 -2.31 18.19
C VAL A 61 5.72 -3.47 19.22
N GLY A 62 4.51 -4.05 19.38
CA GLY A 62 4.31 -5.21 20.26
C GLY A 62 5.12 -6.44 19.83
N LEU A 63 5.14 -6.73 18.53
CA LEU A 63 5.91 -7.85 17.96
C LEU A 63 7.43 -7.66 18.13
N LEU A 64 7.96 -6.46 17.90
CA LEU A 64 9.36 -6.15 18.11
C LEU A 64 9.76 -6.32 19.58
N ARG A 65 8.90 -5.86 20.50
CA ARG A 65 9.10 -6.07 21.94
C ARG A 65 9.12 -7.56 22.31
N GLN A 66 8.22 -8.36 21.74
CA GLN A 66 8.20 -9.81 21.93
C GLN A 66 9.49 -10.48 21.45
N MET A 67 10.14 -9.91 20.46
CA MET A 67 11.44 -10.37 19.95
C MET A 67 12.64 -9.78 20.69
N ASP A 68 12.47 -8.99 21.76
CA ASP A 68 13.51 -8.20 22.43
C ASP A 68 14.29 -7.28 21.46
N ILE A 69 13.60 -6.72 20.50
CA ILE A 69 14.16 -5.73 19.56
C ILE A 69 13.72 -4.34 20.00
N GLU A 70 14.70 -3.44 20.17
CA GLU A 70 14.43 -2.04 20.49
C GLU A 70 13.70 -1.36 19.32
N CYS A 71 12.62 -0.65 19.64
CA CYS A 71 11.81 0.08 18.70
C CYS A 71 11.63 1.53 19.18
N ALA A 72 11.94 2.49 18.32
CA ALA A 72 11.74 3.92 18.59
C ALA A 72 10.26 4.32 18.72
N GLY A 73 9.36 3.42 18.31
CA GLY A 73 7.92 3.61 18.42
C GLY A 73 7.19 3.61 17.09
N GLN A 74 5.92 3.96 17.16
CA GLN A 74 5.08 4.12 15.98
C GLN A 74 5.29 5.51 15.35
N VAL A 75 5.42 5.55 14.02
CA VAL A 75 5.58 6.78 13.24
C VAL A 75 4.61 6.79 12.06
N LEU A 76 4.40 7.96 11.46
CA LEU A 76 3.56 8.09 10.27
C LEU A 76 4.22 7.42 9.06
N ASP A 77 3.37 6.89 8.18
CA ASP A 77 3.81 6.46 6.85
C ASP A 77 4.43 7.65 6.09
N PRO A 78 5.49 7.45 5.29
CA PRO A 78 6.12 8.52 4.53
C PRO A 78 5.17 9.31 3.63
N THR A 79 4.10 8.68 3.11
CA THR A 79 3.10 9.35 2.29
C THR A 79 2.31 10.43 3.06
N LEU A 80 2.28 10.35 4.39
CA LEU A 80 1.59 11.30 5.26
C LEU A 80 2.51 12.38 5.85
N LEU A 81 3.82 12.34 5.53
CA LEU A 81 4.77 13.36 5.98
C LEU A 81 4.70 14.65 5.16
N LEU A 82 4.19 14.59 3.95
CA LEU A 82 3.99 15.73 3.07
C LEU A 82 2.50 16.03 2.94
N THR A 83 2.19 17.30 2.81
CA THR A 83 0.82 17.77 2.50
C THR A 83 0.43 17.51 1.05
N GLY A 84 -0.85 17.57 0.74
CA GLY A 84 -1.34 17.46 -0.65
C GLY A 84 -0.75 18.52 -1.59
N ASP A 85 -0.47 19.71 -1.08
CA ASP A 85 0.17 20.78 -1.86
C ASP A 85 1.63 20.46 -2.17
N GLU A 86 2.37 19.89 -1.22
CA GLU A 86 3.75 19.45 -1.43
C GLU A 86 3.81 18.29 -2.42
N TRP A 87 2.94 17.28 -2.28
CA TRP A 87 2.80 16.20 -3.27
C TRP A 87 2.43 16.72 -4.65
N SER A 88 1.58 17.75 -4.72
CA SER A 88 1.17 18.38 -5.99
C SER A 88 2.33 18.96 -6.79
N ARG A 89 3.41 19.38 -6.13
CA ARG A 89 4.61 19.90 -6.82
C ARG A 89 5.35 18.83 -7.64
N MET A 90 5.10 17.56 -7.36
CA MET A 90 5.65 16.46 -8.15
C MET A 90 4.85 16.18 -9.42
N ILE A 91 3.61 16.67 -9.52
CA ILE A 91 2.74 16.46 -10.67
C ILE A 91 3.23 17.32 -11.83
N LYS A 92 3.61 16.65 -12.93
CA LYS A 92 4.10 17.33 -14.14
C LYS A 92 3.00 17.66 -15.13
N LYS A 93 1.93 16.85 -15.13
CA LYS A 93 0.81 16.96 -16.07
C LYS A 93 -0.49 16.79 -15.33
N ASP A 94 -1.40 17.74 -15.52
CA ASP A 94 -2.76 17.60 -15.02
C ASP A 94 -3.54 16.64 -15.93
N MET A 95 -4.04 15.55 -15.36
CA MET A 95 -4.82 14.56 -16.11
C MET A 95 -6.27 14.99 -16.30
N GLY A 96 -6.70 16.07 -15.64
CA GLY A 96 -7.99 16.73 -15.84
C GLY A 96 -9.21 15.83 -16.00
N GLY A 97 -10.40 16.41 -15.87
CA GLY A 97 -11.66 15.72 -16.16
C GLY A 97 -12.38 15.20 -14.92
N LYS A 98 -13.61 14.71 -15.15
CA LYS A 98 -14.44 14.08 -14.12
C LYS A 98 -14.47 12.58 -14.39
N TYR A 99 -14.01 11.78 -13.45
CA TYR A 99 -13.96 10.32 -13.57
C TYR A 99 -13.99 9.63 -12.21
N VAL A 100 -14.36 8.37 -12.21
CA VAL A 100 -14.14 7.44 -11.12
C VAL A 100 -12.78 6.78 -11.35
N LEU A 101 -11.88 6.86 -10.39
CA LEU A 101 -10.60 6.18 -10.42
C LEU A 101 -10.65 4.91 -9.58
N VAL A 102 -10.13 3.81 -10.10
CA VAL A 102 -9.86 2.57 -9.35
C VAL A 102 -8.37 2.32 -9.29
N TYR A 103 -7.85 2.11 -8.09
CA TYR A 103 -6.52 1.57 -7.85
C TYR A 103 -6.66 0.31 -7.01
N GLN A 104 -6.49 -0.84 -7.64
CA GLN A 104 -6.71 -2.15 -7.04
C GLN A 104 -5.44 -2.98 -7.10
N LEU A 105 -4.97 -3.44 -5.94
CA LEU A 105 -3.77 -4.26 -5.80
C LEU A 105 -4.09 -5.76 -5.80
N HIS A 106 -5.17 -6.14 -5.13
CA HIS A 106 -5.51 -7.54 -4.91
C HIS A 106 -6.51 -8.05 -5.95
N ASN A 107 -6.56 -9.37 -6.13
CA ASN A 107 -7.55 -10.02 -6.97
C ASN A 107 -8.91 -10.04 -6.27
N ASN A 108 -9.65 -8.93 -6.34
CA ASN A 108 -10.98 -8.79 -5.77
C ASN A 108 -12.02 -8.51 -6.87
N PRO A 109 -12.73 -9.53 -7.39
CA PRO A 109 -13.79 -9.36 -8.38
C PRO A 109 -14.97 -8.52 -7.88
N ALA A 110 -15.28 -8.59 -6.57
CA ALA A 110 -16.37 -7.82 -5.99
C ALA A 110 -16.09 -6.31 -6.06
N LEU A 111 -14.87 -5.88 -5.69
CA LEU A 111 -14.42 -4.50 -5.86
C LEU A 111 -14.54 -4.06 -7.33
N SER A 112 -14.09 -4.92 -8.25
CA SER A 112 -14.14 -4.60 -9.69
C SER A 112 -15.57 -4.41 -10.19
N LYS A 113 -16.51 -5.29 -9.80
CA LYS A 113 -17.93 -5.18 -10.14
C LYS A 113 -18.58 -3.95 -9.51
N TYR A 114 -18.25 -3.68 -8.25
CA TYR A 114 -18.72 -2.48 -7.55
C TYR A 114 -18.31 -1.21 -8.29
N ALA A 115 -17.04 -1.09 -8.65
CA ALA A 115 -16.50 0.09 -9.33
C ALA A 115 -17.18 0.37 -10.67
N VAL A 116 -17.46 -0.67 -11.46
CA VAL A 116 -18.21 -0.52 -12.73
C VAL A 116 -19.62 0.02 -12.47
N ARG A 117 -20.37 -0.62 -11.58
CA ARG A 117 -21.75 -0.19 -11.24
C ARG A 117 -21.79 1.21 -10.64
N PHE A 118 -20.81 1.54 -9.80
CA PHE A 118 -20.73 2.87 -9.22
C PHE A 118 -20.47 3.94 -10.28
N ALA A 119 -19.55 3.69 -11.21
CA ALA A 119 -19.26 4.61 -12.30
C ALA A 119 -20.47 4.82 -13.22
N GLU A 120 -21.20 3.75 -13.54
CA GLU A 120 -22.48 3.81 -14.28
C GLU A 120 -23.52 4.63 -13.52
N HIS A 121 -23.68 4.39 -12.21
CA HIS A 121 -24.66 5.09 -11.38
C HIS A 121 -24.40 6.60 -11.32
N VAL A 122 -23.14 7.02 -11.20
CA VAL A 122 -22.78 8.45 -11.15
C VAL A 122 -22.60 9.07 -12.53
N GLY A 123 -22.70 8.30 -13.61
CA GLY A 123 -22.60 8.78 -14.99
C GLY A 123 -21.21 9.29 -15.36
N LEU A 124 -20.15 8.71 -14.77
CA LEU A 124 -18.76 9.11 -15.00
C LEU A 124 -17.94 7.99 -15.65
N PRO A 125 -16.95 8.34 -16.49
CA PRO A 125 -16.04 7.34 -17.03
C PRO A 125 -15.22 6.69 -15.91
N LEU A 126 -14.98 5.37 -16.05
CA LEU A 126 -14.16 4.60 -15.13
C LEU A 126 -12.72 4.53 -15.66
N TYR A 127 -11.77 4.93 -14.83
CA TYR A 127 -10.33 4.76 -15.06
C TYR A 127 -9.79 3.75 -14.06
N ARG A 128 -8.97 2.84 -14.54
CA ARG A 128 -8.39 1.76 -13.74
C ARG A 128 -6.88 1.78 -13.83
N VAL A 129 -6.21 2.16 -12.74
CA VAL A 129 -4.76 2.08 -12.59
C VAL A 129 -4.38 0.76 -11.93
N SER A 130 -3.46 0.04 -12.53
CA SER A 130 -2.97 -1.21 -11.94
C SER A 130 -1.54 -1.55 -12.41
N PRO A 131 -0.72 -2.14 -11.52
CA PRO A 131 0.58 -2.72 -11.89
C PRO A 131 0.45 -4.09 -12.59
N THR A 132 -0.75 -4.65 -12.69
CA THR A 132 -0.97 -6.02 -13.17
C THR A 132 -1.95 -6.08 -14.33
N PHE A 133 -1.58 -6.81 -15.39
CA PHE A 133 -2.38 -6.93 -16.61
C PHE A 133 -3.68 -7.70 -16.44
N HIS A 134 -3.83 -8.53 -15.42
CA HIS A 134 -5.06 -9.31 -15.23
C HIS A 134 -6.30 -8.42 -15.04
N GLN A 135 -6.11 -7.15 -14.73
CA GLN A 135 -7.20 -6.19 -14.52
C GLN A 135 -7.68 -5.51 -15.82
N ILE A 136 -7.01 -5.70 -16.94
CA ILE A 136 -7.35 -5.02 -18.21
C ILE A 136 -8.78 -5.29 -18.70
N ARG A 137 -9.33 -6.46 -18.38
CA ARG A 137 -10.69 -6.87 -18.80
C ARG A 137 -11.78 -6.59 -17.76
N ARG A 138 -11.46 -5.86 -16.68
CA ARG A 138 -12.39 -5.62 -15.56
C ARG A 138 -13.23 -4.34 -15.70
N GLY A 139 -13.28 -3.79 -16.90
CA GLY A 139 -14.02 -2.57 -17.23
C GLY A 139 -13.27 -1.28 -16.94
N GLY A 140 -13.64 -0.24 -17.68
CA GLY A 140 -13.02 1.07 -17.64
C GLY A 140 -11.77 1.21 -18.52
N LYS A 141 -11.25 2.44 -18.61
CA LYS A 141 -9.97 2.72 -19.29
C LYS A 141 -8.81 2.23 -18.43
N PHE A 142 -8.11 1.22 -18.92
CA PHE A 142 -6.96 0.65 -18.24
C PHE A 142 -5.70 1.51 -18.41
N ILE A 143 -5.01 1.79 -17.31
CA ILE A 143 -3.77 2.56 -17.24
C ILE A 143 -2.74 1.69 -16.54
N TYR A 144 -1.74 1.24 -17.29
CA TYR A 144 -0.71 0.34 -16.81
C TYR A 144 0.47 1.12 -16.25
N LEU A 145 0.86 0.82 -15.01
CA LEU A 145 2.07 1.33 -14.36
C LEU A 145 2.38 2.81 -14.67
N PRO A 146 1.48 3.76 -14.36
CA PRO A 146 1.83 5.16 -14.50
C PRO A 146 3.05 5.46 -13.60
N ASP A 147 3.88 6.42 -14.00
CA ASP A 147 4.92 6.91 -13.09
C ASP A 147 4.31 7.62 -11.87
N LEU A 148 5.12 7.92 -10.87
CA LEU A 148 4.61 8.53 -9.64
C LEU A 148 3.92 9.88 -9.89
N PRO A 149 4.46 10.82 -10.68
CA PRO A 149 3.78 12.08 -11.02
C PRO A 149 2.41 11.88 -11.65
N ASP A 150 2.29 10.96 -12.60
CA ASP A 150 1.02 10.66 -13.27
C ASP A 150 0.04 9.96 -12.31
N PHE A 151 0.51 9.02 -11.49
CA PHE A 151 -0.32 8.37 -10.47
C PHE A 151 -0.92 9.37 -9.49
N LEU A 152 -0.12 10.30 -8.98
CA LEU A 152 -0.58 11.36 -8.10
C LEU A 152 -1.61 12.27 -8.80
N SER A 153 -1.36 12.58 -10.08
CA SER A 153 -2.29 13.38 -10.87
C SER A 153 -3.63 12.69 -11.05
N TYR A 154 -3.65 11.39 -11.33
CA TYR A 154 -4.91 10.63 -11.43
C TYR A 154 -5.68 10.64 -10.12
N ILE A 155 -5.04 10.47 -8.96
CA ILE A 155 -5.74 10.53 -7.67
C ILE A 155 -6.25 11.94 -7.41
N LYS A 156 -5.39 12.95 -7.54
CA LYS A 156 -5.72 14.35 -7.25
C LYS A 156 -6.93 14.84 -8.05
N ASN A 157 -7.04 14.44 -9.31
CA ASN A 157 -8.09 14.94 -10.22
C ASN A 157 -9.32 14.01 -10.29
N SER A 158 -9.32 12.86 -9.63
CA SER A 158 -10.48 11.98 -9.59
C SER A 158 -11.67 12.66 -8.88
N THR A 159 -12.88 12.44 -9.38
CA THR A 159 -14.11 12.84 -8.69
C THR A 159 -14.39 11.88 -7.53
N TYR A 160 -14.25 10.58 -7.79
CA TYR A 160 -14.35 9.51 -6.81
C TYR A 160 -13.18 8.57 -6.98
N PHE A 161 -12.69 8.05 -5.86
CA PHE A 161 -11.58 7.12 -5.84
C PHE A 161 -11.97 5.83 -5.11
N ILE A 162 -11.72 4.68 -5.71
CA ILE A 162 -12.04 3.36 -5.16
C ILE A 162 -10.74 2.56 -5.07
N THR A 163 -10.42 2.02 -3.91
CA THR A 163 -9.14 1.33 -3.70
C THR A 163 -9.22 0.25 -2.64
N ASP A 164 -8.28 -0.70 -2.71
CA ASP A 164 -7.93 -1.65 -1.65
C ASP A 164 -6.49 -1.41 -1.14
N SER A 165 -5.93 -0.25 -1.46
CA SER A 165 -4.55 0.11 -1.15
C SER A 165 -4.46 1.11 -0.02
N PHE A 166 -3.73 0.77 1.05
CA PHE A 166 -3.39 1.71 2.12
C PHE A 166 -2.76 3.01 1.58
N HIS A 167 -1.77 2.92 0.68
CA HIS A 167 -1.13 4.12 0.12
C HIS A 167 -2.08 4.89 -0.80
N GLY A 168 -2.99 4.19 -1.52
CA GLY A 168 -4.06 4.85 -2.26
C GLY A 168 -4.93 5.70 -1.36
N THR A 169 -5.37 5.14 -0.23
CA THR A 169 -6.17 5.85 0.79
C THR A 169 -5.41 7.03 1.37
N ALA A 170 -4.12 6.86 1.71
CA ALA A 170 -3.29 7.94 2.24
C ALA A 170 -3.18 9.12 1.27
N PHE A 171 -2.97 8.87 -0.02
CA PHE A 171 -2.96 9.93 -1.03
C PHE A 171 -4.34 10.57 -1.25
N ALA A 172 -5.42 9.79 -1.19
CA ALA A 172 -6.78 10.34 -1.29
C ALA A 172 -7.08 11.32 -0.14
N LEU A 173 -6.65 10.98 1.08
CA LEU A 173 -6.73 11.87 2.24
C LEU A 173 -5.90 13.14 2.04
N ASN A 174 -4.64 13.02 1.61
CA ASN A 174 -3.76 14.15 1.34
C ASN A 174 -4.34 15.12 0.30
N PHE A 175 -4.96 14.60 -0.74
CA PHE A 175 -5.59 15.42 -1.80
C PHE A 175 -7.04 15.79 -1.50
N ASN A 176 -7.56 15.45 -0.33
CA ASN A 176 -8.95 15.69 0.06
C ASN A 176 -9.95 15.17 -0.99
N ARG A 177 -9.77 13.91 -1.44
CA ARG A 177 -10.65 13.25 -2.41
C ARG A 177 -11.70 12.41 -1.71
N GLN A 178 -12.88 12.34 -2.29
CA GLN A 178 -13.89 11.37 -1.89
C GLN A 178 -13.42 9.96 -2.29
N PHE A 179 -13.33 9.06 -1.34
CA PHE A 179 -12.86 7.71 -1.61
C PHE A 179 -13.72 6.63 -0.94
N ILE A 180 -13.65 5.45 -1.49
CA ILE A 180 -14.23 4.22 -0.96
C ILE A 180 -13.11 3.20 -0.88
N GLU A 181 -12.82 2.74 0.33
CA GLU A 181 -11.86 1.68 0.56
C GLU A 181 -12.60 0.36 0.76
N ILE A 182 -12.22 -0.66 0.00
CA ILE A 182 -12.83 -1.99 0.04
C ILE A 182 -11.75 -3.00 0.39
N TYR A 183 -11.73 -3.43 1.64
CA TYR A 183 -10.88 -4.54 2.06
C TYR A 183 -11.44 -5.86 1.54
N GLY A 184 -10.58 -6.70 0.96
CA GLY A 184 -10.92 -8.11 0.76
C GLY A 184 -10.99 -8.79 2.13
N LEU A 185 -12.01 -9.59 2.37
CA LEU A 185 -11.98 -10.54 3.47
C LEU A 185 -10.81 -11.48 3.19
N GLN A 186 -9.88 -11.60 4.13
CA GLN A 186 -8.68 -12.45 3.99
C GLN A 186 -9.02 -13.95 3.81
N ASP A 187 -10.26 -14.33 4.06
CA ASP A 187 -10.73 -15.72 4.01
C ASP A 187 -11.09 -16.22 2.60
N GLU A 188 -11.09 -15.36 1.56
CA GLU A 188 -11.43 -15.75 0.19
C GLU A 188 -10.23 -15.77 -0.77
N LEU A 189 -9.01 -15.80 -0.25
CA LEU A 189 -7.83 -16.04 -1.07
C LEU A 189 -7.68 -17.54 -1.30
N THR A 190 -8.52 -18.10 -2.17
CA THR A 190 -8.24 -19.41 -2.77
C THR A 190 -6.96 -19.29 -3.57
N PRO A 191 -5.99 -20.17 -3.37
CA PRO A 191 -4.81 -20.24 -4.22
C PRO A 191 -5.24 -20.75 -5.60
N ASP A 192 -5.00 -19.98 -6.64
CA ASP A 192 -4.87 -20.47 -8.03
C ASP A 192 -3.38 -20.58 -8.36
#